data_1f1f011a54e5b94ba69ddf310ee18ddc
#
_entry.id   1f1f011a54e5b94ba69ddf310ee18ddc
#
_cell.length_a   1.000
_cell.length_b   1.000
_cell.length_c   1.000
_cell.angle_alpha   90.00
_cell.angle_beta   90.00
_cell.angle_gamma   90.00
#
_symmetry.space_group_name_H-M   'P 1'
#
loop_
_entity.id
_entity.type
_entity.pdbx_description
1 polymer ?
#
loop_
_entity_poly.entity_id
_entity_poly.type
_entity_poly.pdbx_seq_one_letter_code
_entity_poly.pdbx_strand_id
1 'polypeptide(L)'
;MATDIGIDLGSSKTVIFSSSKVVVELPSVVTVDAESWEPIYFGEKAKQTIGRTPDSMLSVYPIEHGVISDYDLTELMLKEYMQQAFGNNILRPRIIATLPAGLTELQHHSLSNVVEAAGGRNITVVEGPLAIAFGLGLDFSKPHGT
;
A
#
# COMPACT_ATOMS: atom_id res chain seq x y z
N MET A 1 -1.73 -14.55 18.74
CA MET A 1 -2.91 -14.38 17.84
C MET A 1 -2.43 -13.89 16.50
N ALA A 2 -2.97 -14.40 15.39
CA ALA A 2 -2.65 -13.85 14.08
C ALA A 2 -3.24 -12.43 13.99
N THR A 3 -2.41 -11.46 13.66
CA THR A 3 -2.85 -10.05 13.50
C THR A 3 -3.47 -9.91 12.12
N ASP A 4 -4.69 -9.40 12.06
CA ASP A 4 -5.35 -9.05 10.80
C ASP A 4 -5.03 -7.60 10.45
N ILE A 5 -4.66 -7.35 9.22
CA ILE A 5 -4.22 -6.03 8.72
C ILE A 5 -5.03 -5.67 7.48
N GLY A 6 -5.53 -4.45 7.46
CA GLY A 6 -6.05 -3.81 6.24
C GLY A 6 -4.98 -2.92 5.62
N ILE A 7 -4.81 -2.99 4.31
CA ILE A 7 -3.91 -2.10 3.56
C ILE A 7 -4.69 -1.44 2.42
N ASP A 8 -4.70 -0.12 2.42
CA ASP A 8 -5.12 0.69 1.28
C ASP A 8 -3.88 1.25 0.58
N LEU A 9 -3.55 0.69 -0.58
CA LEU A 9 -2.36 1.02 -1.34
C LEU A 9 -2.71 2.05 -2.43
N GLY A 10 -2.82 3.31 -2.02
CA GLY A 10 -3.20 4.40 -2.93
C GLY A 10 -2.02 5.10 -3.60
N SER A 11 -2.29 5.81 -4.70
CA SER A 11 -1.29 6.57 -5.46
C SER A 11 -0.73 7.76 -4.67
N SER A 12 -1.54 8.38 -3.84
CA SER A 12 -1.13 9.53 -3.01
C SER A 12 -0.57 9.12 -1.67
N LYS A 13 -1.22 8.14 -1.03
CA LYS A 13 -0.84 7.66 0.30
C LYS A 13 -1.18 6.18 0.46
N THR A 14 -0.39 5.52 1.30
CA THR A 14 -0.65 4.16 1.77
C THR A 14 -1.14 4.23 3.22
N VAL A 15 -2.23 3.52 3.50
CA VAL A 15 -2.81 3.43 4.84
C VAL A 15 -2.76 1.97 5.30
N ILE A 16 -2.25 1.76 6.51
CA ILE A 16 -2.25 0.45 7.17
C ILE A 16 -3.13 0.53 8.41
N PHE A 17 -4.06 -0.39 8.50
CA PHE A 17 -5.04 -0.49 9.58
C PHE A 17 -4.86 -1.81 10.34
N SER A 18 -4.85 -1.75 11.64
CA SER A 18 -4.76 -2.93 12.51
C SER A 18 -5.36 -2.64 13.88
N SER A 19 -5.94 -3.66 14.51
CA SER A 19 -6.51 -3.54 15.87
C SER A 19 -7.46 -2.35 16.02
N SER A 20 -8.35 -2.15 15.05
CA SER A 20 -9.38 -1.10 15.01
C SER A 20 -8.84 0.33 14.95
N LYS A 21 -7.63 0.54 14.46
CA LYS A 21 -7.03 1.88 14.25
C LYS A 21 -6.12 1.92 13.04
N VAL A 22 -5.92 3.13 12.50
CA VAL A 22 -4.85 3.41 11.55
C VAL A 22 -3.51 3.38 12.29
N VAL A 23 -2.58 2.55 11.83
CA VAL A 23 -1.23 2.42 12.40
C VAL A 23 -0.17 3.06 11.53
N VAL A 24 -0.42 3.20 10.23
CA VAL A 24 0.41 3.94 9.27
C VAL A 24 -0.50 4.72 8.33
N GLU A 25 -0.16 5.96 8.07
CA GLU A 25 -0.70 6.78 7.00
C GLU A 25 0.45 7.63 6.44
N LEU A 26 1.05 7.16 5.35
CA LEU A 26 2.25 7.76 4.77
C LEU A 26 2.09 7.99 3.26
N PRO A 27 2.75 9.04 2.71
CA PRO A 27 2.77 9.29 1.26
C PRO A 27 3.33 8.10 0.48
N SER A 28 2.70 7.72 -0.63
CA SER A 28 3.18 6.66 -1.53
C SER A 28 4.23 7.21 -2.50
N VAL A 29 5.39 7.57 -1.97
CA VAL A 29 6.50 8.14 -2.73
C VAL A 29 7.83 7.61 -2.21
N VAL A 30 8.76 7.40 -3.12
CA VAL A 30 10.13 6.91 -2.84
C VAL A 30 11.12 7.87 -3.50
N THR A 31 12.16 8.26 -2.78
CA THR A 31 13.31 8.95 -3.38
C THR A 31 14.36 7.91 -3.71
N VAL A 32 14.81 7.88 -4.94
CA VAL A 32 15.85 6.97 -5.44
C VAL A 32 17.09 7.73 -5.89
N ASP A 33 18.22 7.05 -5.89
CA ASP A 33 19.43 7.51 -6.57
C ASP A 33 19.21 7.47 -8.09
N ALA A 34 19.57 8.53 -8.81
CA ALA A 34 19.28 8.66 -10.23
C ALA A 34 20.09 7.71 -11.13
N GLU A 35 21.26 7.22 -10.67
CA GLU A 35 22.11 6.30 -11.42
C GLU A 35 21.81 4.84 -11.10
N SER A 36 21.77 4.49 -9.79
CA SER A 36 21.61 3.11 -9.35
C SER A 36 20.16 2.66 -9.22
N TRP A 37 19.21 3.61 -9.19
CA TRP A 37 17.78 3.36 -8.91
C TRP A 37 17.53 2.78 -7.51
N GLU A 38 18.52 2.85 -6.61
CA GLU A 38 18.38 2.38 -5.25
C GLU A 38 17.55 3.35 -4.40
N PRO A 39 16.62 2.85 -3.57
CA PRO A 39 15.80 3.70 -2.71
C PRO A 39 16.63 4.32 -1.59
N ILE A 40 16.46 5.64 -1.40
CA ILE A 40 17.14 6.43 -0.36
C ILE A 40 16.16 6.77 0.76
N TYR A 41 14.97 7.26 0.41
CA TYR A 41 13.94 7.67 1.36
C TYR A 41 12.56 7.15 0.95
N PHE A 42 11.70 6.94 1.94
CA PHE A 42 10.31 6.52 1.77
C PHE A 42 9.35 7.49 2.48
N GLY A 43 8.14 7.60 1.97
CA GLY A 43 7.03 8.27 2.62
C GLY A 43 7.30 9.75 2.90
N GLU A 44 7.13 10.17 4.14
CA GLU A 44 7.24 11.57 4.51
C GLU A 44 8.64 12.16 4.23
N LYS A 45 9.69 11.40 4.47
CA LYS A 45 11.07 11.83 4.14
C LYS A 45 11.25 12.01 2.64
N ALA A 46 10.74 11.10 1.83
CA ALA A 46 10.77 11.21 0.38
C ALA A 46 9.96 12.41 -0.10
N LYS A 47 8.77 12.63 0.46
CA LYS A 47 7.93 13.79 0.13
C LYS A 47 8.62 15.13 0.41
N GLN A 48 9.39 15.22 1.48
CA GLN A 48 10.14 16.44 1.84
C GLN A 48 11.27 16.77 0.87
N THR A 49 11.75 15.81 0.10
CA THR A 49 12.79 16.03 -0.92
C THR A 49 12.23 16.55 -2.25
N ILE A 50 10.94 16.44 -2.49
CA ILE A 50 10.32 16.87 -3.76
C ILE A 50 10.56 18.36 -4.01
N GLY A 51 11.12 18.67 -5.18
CA GLY A 51 11.47 20.03 -5.59
C GLY A 51 12.70 20.63 -4.90
N ARG A 52 13.42 19.83 -4.09
CA ARG A 52 14.65 20.20 -3.39
C ARG A 52 15.78 19.20 -3.59
N THR A 53 15.54 18.17 -4.41
CA THR A 53 16.51 17.13 -4.69
C THR A 53 17.66 17.65 -5.55
N PRO A 54 18.92 17.28 -5.24
CA PRO A 54 20.02 17.37 -6.20
C PRO A 54 19.72 16.56 -7.46
N ASP A 55 20.37 16.86 -8.59
CA ASP A 55 20.21 16.11 -9.85
C ASP A 55 20.53 14.61 -9.73
N SER A 56 21.20 14.22 -8.64
CA SER A 56 21.51 12.81 -8.32
C SER A 56 20.36 12.02 -7.69
N MET A 57 19.22 12.65 -7.42
CA MET A 57 18.07 11.99 -6.77
C MET A 57 16.78 12.25 -7.55
N LEU A 58 15.92 11.25 -7.59
CA LEU A 58 14.59 11.33 -8.24
C LEU A 58 13.49 10.93 -7.26
N SER A 59 12.36 11.62 -7.35
CA SER A 59 11.14 11.21 -6.63
C SER A 59 10.27 10.35 -7.53
N VAL A 60 10.00 9.12 -7.11
CA VAL A 60 9.22 8.12 -7.85
C VAL A 60 7.92 7.84 -7.10
N TYR A 61 6.82 7.81 -7.83
CA TYR A 61 5.51 7.38 -7.34
C TYR A 61 5.26 5.96 -7.84
N PRO A 62 5.51 4.93 -7.03
CA PRO A 62 5.47 3.54 -7.52
C PRO A 62 4.06 3.00 -7.74
N ILE A 63 3.04 3.82 -7.40
CA ILE A 63 1.63 3.51 -7.62
C ILE A 63 1.00 4.68 -8.36
N GLU A 64 0.48 4.42 -9.56
CA GLU A 64 -0.17 5.42 -10.39
C GLU A 64 -1.61 5.01 -10.67
N HIS A 65 -2.56 5.93 -10.44
CA HIS A 65 -3.99 5.66 -10.64
C HIS A 65 -4.50 4.39 -9.90
N GLY A 66 -3.91 4.09 -8.74
CA GLY A 66 -4.23 2.91 -7.94
C GLY A 66 -3.65 1.61 -8.46
N VAL A 67 -2.78 1.65 -9.48
CA VAL A 67 -2.10 0.50 -10.08
C VAL A 67 -0.61 0.56 -9.78
N ILE A 68 0.01 -0.59 -9.52
CA ILE A 68 1.45 -0.70 -9.32
C ILE A 68 2.16 -0.43 -10.65
N SER A 69 2.92 0.66 -10.71
CA SER A 69 3.75 1.04 -11.86
C SER A 69 5.21 0.58 -11.69
N ASP A 70 5.70 0.51 -10.46
CA ASP A 70 7.00 -0.05 -10.10
C ASP A 70 6.83 -1.07 -8.98
N TYR A 71 7.04 -2.34 -9.31
CA TYR A 71 6.82 -3.46 -8.38
C TYR A 71 7.85 -3.46 -7.26
N ASP A 72 9.13 -3.32 -7.59
CA ASP A 72 10.22 -3.43 -6.63
C ASP A 72 10.20 -2.29 -5.62
N LEU A 73 9.97 -1.06 -6.09
CA LEU A 73 9.84 0.10 -5.20
C LEU A 73 8.58 0.02 -4.35
N THR A 74 7.47 -0.52 -4.87
CA THR A 74 6.25 -0.74 -4.07
C THR A 74 6.49 -1.76 -2.97
N GLU A 75 7.17 -2.88 -3.28
CA GLU A 75 7.52 -3.91 -2.30
C GLU A 75 8.40 -3.33 -1.18
N LEU A 76 9.46 -2.61 -1.54
CA LEU A 76 10.38 -2.01 -0.57
C LEU A 76 9.70 -0.94 0.30
N MET A 77 8.88 -0.10 -0.32
CA MET A 77 8.08 0.90 0.39
C MET A 77 7.12 0.24 1.39
N LEU A 78 6.42 -0.79 0.97
CA LEU A 78 5.46 -1.48 1.82
C LEU A 78 6.17 -2.23 2.97
N LYS A 79 7.34 -2.85 2.72
CA LYS A 79 8.18 -3.44 3.78
C LYS A 79 8.56 -2.40 4.83
N GLU A 80 9.02 -1.23 4.40
CA GLU A 80 9.37 -0.14 5.31
C GLU A 80 8.18 0.31 6.16
N TYR A 81 6.99 0.45 5.56
CA TYR A 81 5.79 0.86 6.29
C TYR A 81 5.28 -0.21 7.25
N MET A 82 5.36 -1.48 6.86
CA MET A 82 5.06 -2.60 7.76
C MET A 82 6.03 -2.65 8.94
N GLN A 83 7.31 -2.39 8.70
CA GLN A 83 8.32 -2.33 9.75
C GLN A 83 8.08 -1.15 10.71
N GLN A 84 7.72 0.01 10.20
CA GLN A 84 7.36 1.16 11.04
C GLN A 84 6.10 0.90 11.89
N ALA A 85 5.11 0.20 11.33
CA ALA A 85 3.88 -0.13 12.04
C ALA A 85 4.06 -1.16 13.16
N PHE A 86 4.88 -2.18 12.94
CA PHE A 86 4.88 -3.41 13.73
C PHE A 86 6.27 -3.85 14.22
N GLY A 87 7.34 -3.16 13.79
CA GLY A 87 8.72 -3.56 14.07
C GLY A 87 9.13 -4.84 13.32
N ASN A 88 10.30 -5.37 13.69
CA ASN A 88 10.91 -6.53 13.01
C ASN A 88 10.27 -7.89 13.39
N ASN A 89 9.41 -7.93 14.37
CA ASN A 89 8.88 -9.18 14.96
C ASN A 89 7.46 -9.53 14.52
N ILE A 90 6.97 -8.95 13.43
CA ILE A 90 5.64 -9.28 12.95
C ILE A 90 5.62 -10.72 12.38
N LEU A 91 4.80 -11.56 12.99
CA LEU A 91 4.50 -12.89 12.45
C LEU A 91 3.55 -12.72 11.26
N ARG A 92 4.02 -12.99 10.05
CA ARG A 92 3.30 -12.95 8.77
C ARG A 92 1.77 -12.80 8.92
N PRO A 93 1.23 -11.57 8.91
CA PRO A 93 -0.19 -11.30 9.18
C PRO A 93 -1.08 -11.75 8.02
N ARG A 94 -2.36 -12.00 8.29
CA ARG A 94 -3.36 -12.04 7.23
C ARG A 94 -3.66 -10.61 6.79
N ILE A 95 -3.75 -10.41 5.47
CA ILE A 95 -3.91 -9.06 4.92
C ILE A 95 -5.12 -9.00 4.01
N ILE A 96 -5.93 -7.96 4.20
CA ILE A 96 -6.93 -7.50 3.24
C ILE A 96 -6.36 -6.25 2.58
N ALA A 97 -6.15 -6.29 1.27
CA ALA A 97 -5.65 -5.16 0.50
C ALA A 97 -6.71 -4.63 -0.46
N THR A 98 -6.76 -3.31 -0.64
CA THR A 98 -7.75 -2.69 -1.54
C THR A 98 -7.14 -2.29 -2.88
N LEU A 99 -7.96 -2.37 -3.92
CA LEU A 99 -7.69 -1.90 -5.28
C LEU A 99 -8.85 -1.02 -5.76
N PRO A 100 -8.63 -0.13 -6.74
CA PRO A 100 -9.72 0.47 -7.51
C PRO A 100 -10.62 -0.58 -8.16
N ALA A 101 -11.88 -0.24 -8.40
CA ALA A 101 -12.80 -1.11 -9.11
C ALA A 101 -12.42 -1.27 -10.59
N GLY A 102 -12.75 -2.42 -11.18
CA GLY A 102 -12.62 -2.66 -12.62
C GLY A 102 -11.20 -2.95 -13.10
N LEU A 103 -10.29 -3.34 -12.22
CA LEU A 103 -8.94 -3.75 -12.60
C LEU A 103 -8.90 -5.18 -13.15
N THR A 104 -7.86 -5.47 -13.93
CA THR A 104 -7.61 -6.78 -14.51
C THR A 104 -7.15 -7.80 -13.47
N GLU A 105 -7.29 -9.09 -13.77
CA GLU A 105 -6.74 -10.16 -12.93
C GLU A 105 -5.24 -10.04 -12.73
N LEU A 106 -4.50 -9.58 -13.74
CA LEU A 106 -3.06 -9.34 -13.64
C LEU A 106 -2.74 -8.30 -12.57
N GLN A 107 -3.52 -7.21 -12.50
CA GLN A 107 -3.34 -6.17 -11.49
C GLN A 107 -3.70 -6.66 -10.08
N HIS A 108 -4.73 -7.51 -9.95
CA HIS A 108 -5.05 -8.20 -8.69
C HIS A 108 -3.90 -9.10 -8.23
N HIS A 109 -3.33 -9.90 -9.15
CA HIS A 109 -2.18 -10.75 -8.85
C HIS A 109 -0.95 -9.93 -8.47
N SER A 110 -0.68 -8.84 -9.16
CA SER A 110 0.46 -7.96 -8.85
C SER A 110 0.37 -7.39 -7.43
N LEU A 111 -0.82 -6.92 -7.01
CA LEU A 111 -1.01 -6.46 -5.64
C LEU A 111 -0.82 -7.60 -4.62
N SER A 112 -1.44 -8.75 -4.87
CA SER A 112 -1.31 -9.91 -3.97
C SER A 112 0.16 -10.31 -3.79
N ASN A 113 0.91 -10.39 -4.89
CA ASN A 113 2.32 -10.75 -4.88
C ASN A 113 3.19 -9.74 -4.14
N VAL A 114 2.97 -8.43 -4.36
CA VAL A 114 3.76 -7.40 -3.67
C VAL A 114 3.49 -7.38 -2.16
N VAL A 115 2.24 -7.58 -1.77
CA VAL A 115 1.86 -7.66 -0.35
C VAL A 115 2.43 -8.92 0.32
N GLU A 116 2.43 -10.05 -0.40
CA GLU A 116 3.07 -11.28 0.08
C GLU A 116 4.58 -11.11 0.23
N ALA A 117 5.25 -10.53 -0.77
CA ALA A 117 6.68 -10.24 -0.76
C ALA A 117 7.05 -9.26 0.36
N ALA A 118 6.17 -8.31 0.69
CA ALA A 118 6.32 -7.41 1.84
C ALA A 118 6.12 -8.07 3.21
N GLY A 119 5.78 -9.37 3.25
CA GLY A 119 5.68 -10.15 4.49
C GLY A 119 4.28 -10.56 4.89
N GLY A 120 3.27 -10.30 4.07
CA GLY A 120 1.90 -10.77 4.29
C GLY A 120 1.73 -12.28 4.08
N ARG A 121 0.59 -12.80 4.51
CA ARG A 121 0.10 -14.13 4.15
C ARG A 121 -1.42 -14.13 4.02
N ASN A 122 -1.97 -15.10 3.31
CA ASN A 122 -3.42 -15.20 3.11
C ASN A 122 -4.00 -13.86 2.67
N ILE A 123 -3.48 -13.36 1.55
CA ILE A 123 -3.86 -12.06 1.03
C ILE A 123 -5.26 -12.17 0.41
N THR A 124 -6.15 -11.30 0.82
CA THR A 124 -7.46 -11.09 0.21
C THR A 124 -7.49 -9.72 -0.44
N VAL A 125 -7.74 -9.66 -1.73
CA VAL A 125 -7.88 -8.41 -2.46
C VAL A 125 -9.35 -8.07 -2.59
N VAL A 126 -9.71 -6.84 -2.26
CA VAL A 126 -11.10 -6.32 -2.28
C VAL A 126 -11.14 -5.01 -3.06
N GLU A 127 -12.17 -4.79 -3.86
CA GLU A 127 -12.37 -3.50 -4.50
C GLU A 127 -12.66 -2.40 -3.46
N GLY A 128 -12.00 -1.25 -3.59
CA GLY A 128 -12.09 -0.14 -2.65
C GLY A 128 -13.52 0.32 -2.37
N PRO A 129 -14.40 0.53 -3.38
CA PRO A 129 -15.79 0.87 -3.14
C PRO A 129 -16.54 -0.15 -2.28
N LEU A 130 -16.27 -1.44 -2.47
CA LEU A 130 -16.86 -2.50 -1.65
C LEU A 130 -16.33 -2.47 -0.21
N ALA A 131 -15.03 -2.25 -0.03
CA ALA A 131 -14.43 -2.10 1.29
C ALA A 131 -15.01 -0.90 2.05
N ILE A 132 -15.21 0.25 1.38
CA ILE A 132 -15.86 1.44 1.95
C ILE A 132 -17.29 1.12 2.37
N ALA A 133 -18.04 0.46 1.51
CA ALA A 133 -19.45 0.12 1.78
C ALA A 133 -19.56 -0.82 3.01
N PHE A 134 -18.70 -1.81 3.14
CA PHE A 134 -18.60 -2.63 4.36
C PHE A 134 -18.24 -1.80 5.60
N GLY A 135 -17.26 -0.90 5.47
CA GLY A 135 -16.85 -0.01 6.57
C GLY A 135 -17.97 0.93 7.05
N LEU A 136 -18.86 1.33 6.15
CA LEU A 136 -20.06 2.14 6.46
C LEU A 136 -21.22 1.30 7.01
N GLY A 137 -21.11 -0.02 7.06
CA GLY A 137 -22.17 -0.91 7.52
C GLY A 137 -23.37 -0.98 6.58
N LEU A 138 -23.17 -0.78 5.27
CA LEU A 138 -24.26 -0.89 4.28
C LEU A 138 -24.77 -2.32 4.19
N ASP A 139 -26.09 -2.47 4.13
CA ASP A 139 -26.76 -3.77 3.99
C ASP A 139 -26.84 -4.18 2.51
N PHE A 140 -26.00 -5.13 2.11
CA PHE A 140 -25.99 -5.65 0.73
C PHE A 140 -27.08 -6.68 0.45
N SER A 141 -27.88 -7.07 1.45
CA SER A 141 -28.98 -8.03 1.27
C SER A 141 -30.19 -7.41 0.59
N LYS A 142 -30.24 -6.09 0.49
CA LYS A 142 -31.34 -5.34 -0.12
C LYS A 142 -30.86 -4.56 -1.34
N PRO A 143 -31.63 -4.53 -2.44
CA PRO A 143 -31.30 -3.73 -3.61
C PRO A 143 -31.60 -2.24 -3.32
N HIS A 144 -30.64 -1.54 -2.72
CA HIS A 144 -30.70 -0.10 -2.53
C HIS A 144 -29.61 0.59 -3.38
N GLY A 145 -30.02 1.56 -4.18
CA GLY A 145 -29.09 2.53 -4.74
C GLY A 145 -28.79 3.60 -3.68
N THR A 146 -27.55 3.92 -3.46
CA THR A 146 -27.07 5.11 -2.74
C THR A 146 -26.47 6.08 -3.73
#